data_663d51c63725c5f807892b9837c5ed16
#
_entry.id   663d51c63725c5f807892b9837c5ed16
#
_cell.length_a   1.000
_cell.length_b   1.000
_cell.length_c   1.000
_cell.angle_alpha   90.00
_cell.angle_beta   90.00
_cell.angle_gamma   90.00
#
_symmetry.space_group_name_H-M   'P 1'
#
loop_
_entity.id
_entity.type
_entity.pdbx_description
1 polymer ?
#
loop_
_entity_poly.entity_id
_entity_poly.type
_entity_poly.pdbx_seq_one_letter_code
_entity_poly.pdbx_strand_id
1 'polypeptide(L)'
;MDLGSKINALDNVLNAIVNLDLDSISILCRNAVELGIGIQDIVNTVARAMEVVGRKYEEGEYFLSELIVAGECVKECFKVLDPLFRESNVFIGRAVVGTVEGDLHDIGKNLFIMFLRSMGFDVIDLGVDVPPQKFVEAVKRYSPDIVGMSALLTTTIVNMKEVIKALEEVGLRDRVKIIVGGAAVTKEFAKEIGADAGGVDAYEGALICKKWIEERKLLEGF
;
A
#
# COMPACT_ATOMS: atom_id res chain seq x y z
N MET A 1 -21.56 16.54 20.31
CA MET A 1 -21.01 17.15 19.07
C MET A 1 -21.89 16.74 17.91
N ASP A 2 -22.22 17.68 17.02
CA ASP A 2 -23.19 17.47 15.96
C ASP A 2 -22.64 16.55 14.85
N LEU A 3 -23.47 15.61 14.38
CA LEU A 3 -23.14 14.69 13.29
C LEU A 3 -22.72 15.44 12.00
N GLY A 4 -23.33 16.59 11.75
CA GLY A 4 -23.01 17.46 10.62
C GLY A 4 -21.55 17.96 10.63
N SER A 5 -21.01 18.28 11.80
CA SER A 5 -19.61 18.70 11.93
C SER A 5 -18.62 17.58 11.62
N LYS A 6 -18.94 16.35 12.00
CA LYS A 6 -18.08 15.17 11.70
C LYS A 6 -18.08 14.84 10.21
N ILE A 7 -19.25 14.86 9.56
CA ILE A 7 -19.36 14.64 8.11
C ILE A 7 -18.54 15.69 7.36
N ASN A 8 -18.70 16.95 7.71
CA ASN A 8 -17.96 18.04 7.06
C ASN A 8 -16.44 17.93 7.25
N ALA A 9 -15.97 17.47 8.41
CA ALA A 9 -14.54 17.23 8.64
C ALA A 9 -13.99 16.09 7.77
N LEU A 10 -14.73 15.01 7.57
CA LEU A 10 -14.34 13.92 6.66
C LEU A 10 -14.35 14.37 5.20
N ASP A 11 -15.35 15.12 4.77
CA ASP A 11 -15.42 15.69 3.42
C ASP A 11 -14.23 16.64 3.14
N ASN A 12 -13.82 17.43 4.15
CA ASN A 12 -12.64 18.28 4.01
C ASN A 12 -11.35 17.46 3.83
N VAL A 13 -11.17 16.37 4.57
CA VAL A 13 -10.03 15.46 4.39
C VAL A 13 -10.05 14.84 2.99
N LEU A 14 -11.21 14.34 2.53
CA LEU A 14 -11.37 13.78 1.18
C LEU A 14 -11.00 14.81 0.11
N ASN A 15 -11.58 16.01 0.19
CA ASN A 15 -11.37 17.06 -0.80
C ASN A 15 -9.91 17.55 -0.81
N ALA A 16 -9.24 17.62 0.33
CA ALA A 16 -7.82 17.99 0.39
C ALA A 16 -6.94 17.00 -0.36
N ILE A 17 -7.16 15.69 -0.21
CA ILE A 17 -6.41 14.65 -0.95
C ILE A 17 -6.75 14.72 -2.44
N VAL A 18 -8.04 14.78 -2.79
CA VAL A 18 -8.48 14.82 -4.19
C VAL A 18 -7.98 16.08 -4.91
N ASN A 19 -7.92 17.23 -4.22
CA ASN A 19 -7.45 18.50 -4.79
C ASN A 19 -5.95 18.75 -4.56
N LEU A 20 -5.21 17.75 -4.03
CA LEU A 20 -3.76 17.81 -3.83
C LEU A 20 -3.31 18.91 -2.87
N ASP A 21 -4.15 19.25 -1.86
CA ASP A 21 -3.89 20.31 -0.86
C ASP A 21 -2.97 19.75 0.25
N LEU A 22 -1.68 19.72 -0.05
CA LEU A 22 -0.64 19.23 0.87
C LEU A 22 -0.50 20.14 2.11
N ASP A 23 -0.79 21.42 1.99
CA ASP A 23 -0.62 22.38 3.07
C ASP A 23 -1.66 22.20 4.19
N SER A 24 -2.90 21.87 3.82
CA SER A 24 -4.02 21.77 4.75
C SER A 24 -4.22 20.37 5.34
N ILE A 25 -3.78 19.32 4.65
CA ILE A 25 -4.17 17.93 4.97
C ILE A 25 -3.85 17.52 6.42
N SER A 26 -2.66 17.85 6.95
CA SER A 26 -2.26 17.52 8.32
C SER A 26 -3.19 18.18 9.36
N ILE A 27 -3.59 19.42 9.12
CA ILE A 27 -4.48 20.19 10.00
C ILE A 27 -5.88 19.58 9.95
N LEU A 28 -6.38 19.24 8.75
CA LEU A 28 -7.71 18.66 8.57
C LEU A 28 -7.81 17.26 9.20
N CYS A 29 -6.78 16.41 9.05
CA CYS A 29 -6.74 15.12 9.73
C CYS A 29 -6.71 15.27 11.25
N ARG A 30 -5.94 16.23 11.79
CA ARG A 30 -5.91 16.52 13.23
C ARG A 30 -7.26 16.99 13.74
N ASN A 31 -7.92 17.89 13.04
CA ASN A 31 -9.26 18.34 13.39
C ASN A 31 -10.28 17.19 13.41
N ALA A 32 -10.19 16.25 12.45
CA ALA A 32 -11.04 15.07 12.45
C ALA A 32 -10.82 14.19 13.71
N VAL A 33 -9.57 13.99 14.11
CA VAL A 33 -9.21 13.27 15.35
C VAL A 33 -9.75 14.01 16.60
N GLU A 34 -9.54 15.31 16.69
CA GLU A 34 -10.01 16.16 17.83
C GLU A 34 -11.55 16.18 17.95
N LEU A 35 -12.27 16.05 16.83
CA LEU A 35 -13.72 15.89 16.80
C LEU A 35 -14.17 14.48 17.25
N GLY A 36 -13.26 13.59 17.61
CA GLY A 36 -13.55 12.22 18.04
C GLY A 36 -14.13 11.37 16.91
N ILE A 37 -13.65 11.58 15.67
CA ILE A 37 -13.94 10.69 14.55
C ILE A 37 -13.06 9.46 14.71
N GLY A 38 -13.65 8.27 14.51
CA GLY A 38 -12.92 7.01 14.61
C GLY A 38 -11.82 6.92 13.55
N ILE A 39 -10.69 6.30 13.92
CA ILE A 39 -9.56 6.11 12.99
C ILE A 39 -10.02 5.41 11.71
N GLN A 40 -10.87 4.38 11.84
CA GLN A 40 -11.39 3.62 10.71
C GLN A 40 -12.18 4.50 9.72
N ASP A 41 -12.95 5.48 10.22
CA ASP A 41 -13.72 6.39 9.38
C ASP A 41 -12.79 7.33 8.60
N ILE A 42 -11.70 7.79 9.24
CA ILE A 42 -10.69 8.62 8.57
C ILE A 42 -9.94 7.79 7.51
N VAL A 43 -9.52 6.56 7.83
CA VAL A 43 -8.86 5.64 6.88
C VAL A 43 -9.78 5.32 5.70
N ASN A 44 -11.06 5.04 5.94
CA ASN A 44 -12.03 4.80 4.87
C ASN A 44 -12.22 6.04 3.99
N THR A 45 -12.14 7.24 4.58
CA THR A 45 -12.22 8.51 3.83
C THR A 45 -10.98 8.71 2.96
N VAL A 46 -9.79 8.42 3.49
CA VAL A 46 -8.53 8.45 2.73
C VAL A 46 -8.60 7.44 1.57
N ALA A 47 -9.08 6.22 1.82
CA ALA A 47 -9.24 5.20 0.78
C ALA A 47 -10.18 5.68 -0.34
N ARG A 48 -11.34 6.25 0.01
CA ARG A 48 -12.28 6.84 -0.98
C ARG A 48 -11.66 7.98 -1.77
N ALA A 49 -10.89 8.86 -1.13
CA ALA A 49 -10.17 9.93 -1.81
C ALA A 49 -9.18 9.36 -2.85
N MET A 50 -8.44 8.33 -2.46
CA MET A 50 -7.47 7.67 -3.34
C MET A 50 -8.13 6.87 -4.48
N GLU A 51 -9.33 6.34 -4.28
CA GLU A 51 -10.14 5.76 -5.38
C GLU A 51 -10.54 6.84 -6.41
N VAL A 52 -10.86 8.06 -5.96
CA VAL A 52 -11.13 9.19 -6.86
C VAL A 52 -9.87 9.62 -7.61
N VAL A 53 -8.74 9.73 -6.91
CA VAL A 53 -7.43 10.05 -7.50
C VAL A 53 -7.03 8.99 -8.53
N GLY A 54 -7.19 7.70 -8.20
CA GLY A 54 -6.91 6.58 -9.11
C GLY A 54 -7.75 6.65 -10.39
N ARG A 55 -9.07 6.90 -10.29
CA ARG A 55 -9.93 7.08 -11.47
C ARG A 55 -9.50 8.26 -12.33
N LYS A 56 -9.18 9.41 -11.73
CA LYS A 56 -8.68 10.60 -12.47
C LYS A 56 -7.38 10.28 -13.23
N TYR A 57 -6.53 9.43 -12.67
CA TYR A 57 -5.34 8.95 -13.33
C TYR A 57 -5.67 8.01 -14.51
N GLU A 58 -6.56 7.04 -14.33
CA GLU A 58 -7.02 6.13 -15.40
C GLU A 58 -7.71 6.87 -16.55
N GLU A 59 -8.45 7.94 -16.23
CA GLU A 59 -9.16 8.79 -17.21
C GLU A 59 -8.21 9.82 -17.88
N GLY A 60 -6.95 9.91 -17.45
CA GLY A 60 -5.96 10.84 -17.98
C GLY A 60 -6.13 12.30 -17.54
N GLU A 61 -6.97 12.55 -16.52
CA GLU A 61 -7.08 13.88 -15.90
C GLU A 61 -5.88 14.16 -14.99
N TYR A 62 -5.36 13.13 -14.30
CA TYR A 62 -4.18 13.18 -13.46
C TYR A 62 -3.04 12.40 -14.09
N PHE A 63 -1.81 12.86 -13.84
CA PHE A 63 -0.57 12.23 -14.28
C PHE A 63 0.22 11.72 -13.06
N LEU A 64 1.41 11.21 -13.29
CA LEU A 64 2.27 10.67 -12.22
C LEU A 64 2.60 11.72 -11.15
N SER A 65 2.74 13.00 -11.54
CA SER A 65 2.99 14.13 -10.63
C SER A 65 1.87 14.30 -9.61
N GLU A 66 0.60 14.23 -10.05
CA GLU A 66 -0.57 14.36 -9.18
C GLU A 66 -0.68 13.15 -8.23
N LEU A 67 -0.37 11.94 -8.70
CA LEU A 67 -0.32 10.75 -7.83
C LEU A 67 0.73 10.90 -6.73
N ILE A 68 1.92 11.44 -7.04
CA ILE A 68 2.97 11.67 -6.07
C ILE A 68 2.51 12.67 -5.00
N VAL A 69 1.86 13.78 -5.40
CA VAL A 69 1.36 14.78 -4.45
C VAL A 69 0.22 14.22 -3.60
N ALA A 70 -0.73 13.49 -4.20
CA ALA A 70 -1.77 12.79 -3.44
C ALA A 70 -1.16 11.83 -2.40
N GLY A 71 -0.06 11.16 -2.77
CA GLY A 71 0.70 10.30 -1.90
C GLY A 71 1.32 11.01 -0.71
N GLU A 72 1.89 12.17 -0.92
CA GLU A 72 2.40 12.97 0.18
C GLU A 72 1.26 13.48 1.08
N CYS A 73 0.09 13.83 0.53
CA CYS A 73 -1.10 14.15 1.34
C CYS A 73 -1.50 12.98 2.25
N VAL A 74 -1.58 11.77 1.70
CA VAL A 74 -1.88 10.56 2.47
C VAL A 74 -0.85 10.34 3.56
N LYS A 75 0.43 10.44 3.24
CA LYS A 75 1.54 10.27 4.19
C LYS A 75 1.47 11.28 5.34
N GLU A 76 1.19 12.55 5.06
CA GLU A 76 1.02 13.58 6.09
C GLU A 76 -0.20 13.31 6.98
N CYS A 77 -1.33 12.86 6.41
CA CYS A 77 -2.49 12.43 7.19
C CYS A 77 -2.14 11.25 8.11
N PHE A 78 -1.46 10.22 7.59
CA PHE A 78 -1.08 9.05 8.39
C PHE A 78 -0.07 9.36 9.49
N LYS A 79 0.83 10.35 9.32
CA LYS A 79 1.68 10.82 10.43
C LYS A 79 0.87 11.31 11.63
N VAL A 80 -0.28 11.94 11.38
CA VAL A 80 -1.20 12.36 12.45
C VAL A 80 -1.88 11.16 13.11
N LEU A 81 -2.19 10.12 12.33
CA LEU A 81 -2.89 8.93 12.80
C LEU A 81 -1.96 7.88 13.44
N ASP A 82 -0.66 7.88 13.12
CA ASP A 82 0.33 6.88 13.57
C ASP A 82 0.28 6.59 15.09
N PRO A 83 0.22 7.59 15.99
CA PRO A 83 0.12 7.32 17.42
C PRO A 83 -1.12 6.52 17.81
N LEU A 84 -2.24 6.78 17.13
CA LEU A 84 -3.53 6.15 17.37
C LEU A 84 -3.60 4.72 16.82
N PHE A 85 -2.92 4.45 15.70
CA PHE A 85 -2.82 3.10 15.13
C PHE A 85 -2.10 2.13 16.06
N ARG A 86 -1.05 2.59 16.73
CA ARG A 86 -0.28 1.76 17.67
C ARG A 86 -1.11 1.31 18.87
N GLU A 87 -2.15 2.06 19.21
CA GLU A 87 -3.05 1.75 20.33
C GLU A 87 -4.24 0.87 19.92
N SER A 88 -4.62 0.84 18.64
CA SER A 88 -5.95 0.33 18.23
C SER A 88 -5.96 -1.00 17.45
N ASN A 89 -4.82 -1.51 16.96
CA ASN A 89 -4.74 -2.73 16.13
C ASN A 89 -5.75 -2.78 14.94
N VAL A 90 -6.03 -1.65 14.29
CA VAL A 90 -7.11 -1.49 13.29
C VAL A 90 -6.70 -1.84 11.86
N PHE A 91 -5.52 -2.43 11.64
CA PHE A 91 -5.10 -2.80 10.29
C PHE A 91 -5.91 -3.96 9.72
N ILE A 92 -6.24 -3.88 8.42
CA ILE A 92 -6.94 -4.96 7.72
C ILE A 92 -6.04 -6.16 7.44
N GLY A 93 -4.74 -5.92 7.26
CA GLY A 93 -3.69 -6.91 6.98
C GLY A 93 -2.31 -6.27 7.03
N ARG A 94 -1.26 -7.08 6.90
CA ARG A 94 0.13 -6.62 6.93
C ARG A 94 0.84 -6.94 5.63
N ALA A 95 1.63 -6.00 5.12
CA ALA A 95 2.45 -6.17 3.93
C ALA A 95 3.92 -5.85 4.21
N VAL A 96 4.81 -6.61 3.61
CA VAL A 96 6.24 -6.30 3.50
C VAL A 96 6.50 -5.94 2.05
N VAL A 97 7.13 -4.79 1.80
CA VAL A 97 7.38 -4.29 0.44
C VAL A 97 8.83 -3.86 0.30
N GLY A 98 9.46 -4.17 -0.81
CA GLY A 98 10.84 -3.76 -1.09
C GLY A 98 11.17 -3.76 -2.59
N THR A 99 12.14 -2.95 -2.98
CA THR A 99 12.76 -3.05 -4.31
C THR A 99 13.88 -4.08 -4.24
N VAL A 100 13.89 -5.04 -5.16
CA VAL A 100 14.82 -6.18 -5.12
C VAL A 100 16.29 -5.75 -5.29
N GLU A 101 17.20 -6.64 -4.91
CA GLU A 101 18.64 -6.46 -5.00
C GLU A 101 19.08 -5.99 -6.39
N GLY A 102 20.01 -5.02 -6.41
CA GLY A 102 20.54 -4.39 -7.61
C GLY A 102 19.66 -3.31 -8.22
N ASP A 103 18.49 -3.02 -7.65
CA ASP A 103 17.59 -1.98 -8.14
C ASP A 103 17.36 -0.89 -7.07
N LEU A 104 17.53 0.38 -7.48
CA LEU A 104 17.40 1.55 -6.61
C LEU A 104 16.13 2.37 -6.90
N HIS A 105 15.31 1.95 -7.86
CA HIS A 105 14.12 2.68 -8.26
C HIS A 105 12.99 2.45 -7.24
N ASP A 106 12.47 3.51 -6.66
CA ASP A 106 11.52 3.45 -5.56
C ASP A 106 10.16 4.13 -5.81
N ILE A 107 10.02 4.93 -6.89
CA ILE A 107 8.77 5.67 -7.15
C ILE A 107 7.57 4.74 -7.18
N GLY A 108 7.60 3.69 -8.00
CA GLY A 108 6.49 2.72 -8.10
C GLY A 108 6.24 1.98 -6.79
N LYS A 109 7.30 1.60 -6.06
CA LYS A 109 7.24 1.00 -4.73
C LYS A 109 6.55 1.94 -3.73
N ASN A 110 6.95 3.20 -3.71
CA ASN A 110 6.40 4.18 -2.77
C ASN A 110 4.93 4.49 -3.06
N LEU A 111 4.52 4.56 -4.33
CA LEU A 111 3.12 4.65 -4.73
C LEU A 111 2.31 3.44 -4.26
N PHE A 112 2.83 2.23 -4.46
CA PHE A 112 2.17 0.99 -4.01
C PHE A 112 2.01 0.96 -2.48
N ILE A 113 3.06 1.31 -1.73
CA ILE A 113 3.01 1.43 -0.26
C ILE A 113 1.95 2.44 0.16
N MET A 114 1.89 3.59 -0.51
CA MET A 114 0.90 4.62 -0.26
C MET A 114 -0.52 4.09 -0.42
N PHE A 115 -0.83 3.44 -1.55
CA PHE A 115 -2.15 2.87 -1.79
C PHE A 115 -2.49 1.77 -0.77
N LEU A 116 -1.56 0.88 -0.42
CA LEU A 116 -1.78 -0.12 0.62
C LEU A 116 -2.12 0.54 1.97
N ARG A 117 -1.35 1.54 2.39
CA ARG A 117 -1.61 2.28 3.64
C ARG A 117 -2.97 2.97 3.61
N SER A 118 -3.32 3.63 2.51
CA SER A 118 -4.63 4.28 2.35
C SER A 118 -5.80 3.29 2.46
N MET A 119 -5.57 2.03 2.10
CA MET A 119 -6.56 0.94 2.23
C MET A 119 -6.55 0.27 3.60
N GLY A 120 -5.71 0.72 4.55
CA GLY A 120 -5.68 0.24 5.93
C GLY A 120 -4.69 -0.89 6.21
N PHE A 121 -3.68 -1.10 5.36
CA PHE A 121 -2.60 -2.05 5.64
C PHE A 121 -1.53 -1.49 6.59
N ASP A 122 -1.01 -2.36 7.46
CA ASP A 122 0.29 -2.14 8.13
C ASP A 122 1.41 -2.50 7.14
N VAL A 123 2.17 -1.51 6.66
CA VAL A 123 3.18 -1.72 5.63
C VAL A 123 4.58 -1.50 6.16
N ILE A 124 5.38 -2.57 6.12
CA ILE A 124 6.82 -2.58 6.40
C ILE A 124 7.57 -2.35 5.09
N ASP A 125 8.18 -1.19 4.95
CA ASP A 125 9.05 -0.85 3.82
C ASP A 125 10.47 -1.33 4.10
N LEU A 126 10.99 -2.22 3.26
CA LEU A 126 12.36 -2.73 3.34
C LEU A 126 13.36 -1.82 2.64
N GLY A 127 12.89 -0.78 1.92
CA GLY A 127 13.73 0.11 1.13
C GLY A 127 14.03 -0.42 -0.27
N VAL A 128 15.22 -0.12 -0.76
CA VAL A 128 15.72 -0.50 -2.08
C VAL A 128 16.94 -1.39 -1.96
N ASP A 129 17.36 -2.03 -3.06
CA ASP A 129 18.52 -2.94 -3.08
C ASP A 129 18.41 -4.04 -2.00
N VAL A 130 17.23 -4.66 -1.92
CA VAL A 130 16.90 -5.60 -0.85
C VAL A 130 17.23 -7.03 -1.27
N PRO A 131 18.23 -7.68 -0.65
CA PRO A 131 18.57 -9.06 -0.97
C PRO A 131 17.48 -10.05 -0.51
N PRO A 132 17.39 -11.25 -1.14
CA PRO A 132 16.37 -12.26 -0.84
C PRO A 132 16.27 -12.63 0.65
N GLN A 133 17.40 -12.71 1.35
CA GLN A 133 17.45 -13.05 2.76
C GLN A 133 16.73 -12.04 3.65
N LYS A 134 16.75 -10.75 3.29
CA LYS A 134 16.02 -9.72 4.03
C LYS A 134 14.50 -9.86 3.90
N PHE A 135 14.00 -10.27 2.74
CA PHE A 135 12.59 -10.61 2.59
C PHE A 135 12.22 -11.81 3.47
N VAL A 136 13.05 -12.85 3.49
CA VAL A 136 12.84 -14.04 4.35
C VAL A 136 12.83 -13.65 5.84
N GLU A 137 13.79 -12.83 6.27
CA GLU A 137 13.87 -12.34 7.66
C GLU A 137 12.62 -11.51 8.02
N ALA A 138 12.19 -10.64 7.11
CA ALA A 138 11.00 -9.82 7.32
C ALA A 138 9.74 -10.68 7.42
N VAL A 139 9.57 -11.69 6.56
CA VAL A 139 8.44 -12.62 6.63
C VAL A 139 8.44 -13.39 7.95
N LYS A 140 9.60 -13.88 8.43
CA LYS A 140 9.72 -14.55 9.73
C LYS A 140 9.37 -13.61 10.90
N ARG A 141 9.85 -12.37 10.84
CA ARG A 141 9.74 -11.41 11.95
C ARG A 141 8.34 -10.82 12.07
N TYR A 142 7.73 -10.47 10.94
CA TYR A 142 6.51 -9.68 10.92
C TYR A 142 5.26 -10.50 10.57
N SER A 143 5.44 -11.75 10.11
CA SER A 143 4.36 -12.64 9.66
C SER A 143 3.35 -11.91 8.76
N PRO A 144 3.79 -11.29 7.66
CA PRO A 144 2.91 -10.54 6.79
C PRO A 144 1.95 -11.45 6.03
N ASP A 145 0.86 -10.87 5.57
CA ASP A 145 -0.08 -11.51 4.64
C ASP A 145 0.42 -11.41 3.20
N ILE A 146 1.17 -10.33 2.90
CA ILE A 146 1.57 -9.95 1.56
C ILE A 146 3.06 -9.62 1.52
N VAL A 147 3.73 -10.10 0.47
CA VAL A 147 5.06 -9.66 0.07
C VAL A 147 4.94 -8.96 -1.28
N GLY A 148 5.28 -7.67 -1.31
CA GLY A 148 5.35 -6.85 -2.51
C GLY A 148 6.79 -6.67 -2.97
N MET A 149 7.08 -6.93 -4.24
CA MET A 149 8.40 -6.73 -4.82
C MET A 149 8.35 -5.77 -6.00
N SER A 150 9.29 -4.83 -6.06
CA SER A 150 9.44 -3.86 -7.15
C SER A 150 10.78 -4.04 -7.86
N ALA A 151 10.79 -3.90 -9.19
CA ALA A 151 11.98 -3.74 -9.99
C ALA A 151 11.68 -2.99 -11.29
N LEU A 152 12.54 -2.07 -11.70
CA LEU A 152 12.34 -1.30 -12.92
C LEU A 152 13.06 -1.92 -14.13
N LEU A 153 14.22 -2.54 -13.91
CA LEU A 153 15.11 -2.97 -14.97
C LEU A 153 14.91 -4.44 -15.34
N THR A 154 15.07 -4.77 -16.63
CA THR A 154 15.02 -6.16 -17.11
C THR A 154 16.14 -7.02 -16.51
N THR A 155 17.24 -6.40 -16.09
CA THR A 155 18.38 -7.07 -15.43
C THR A 155 18.10 -7.38 -13.96
N THR A 156 17.18 -6.68 -13.30
CA THR A 156 16.89 -6.82 -11.87
C THR A 156 15.64 -7.62 -11.57
N ILE A 157 14.67 -7.70 -12.51
CA ILE A 157 13.43 -8.49 -12.30
C ILE A 157 13.71 -9.97 -11.99
N VAL A 158 14.84 -10.51 -12.46
CA VAL A 158 15.24 -11.91 -12.20
C VAL A 158 15.42 -12.17 -10.70
N ASN A 159 15.80 -11.16 -9.92
CA ASN A 159 15.99 -11.25 -8.47
C ASN A 159 14.66 -11.46 -7.71
N MET A 160 13.50 -11.15 -8.32
CA MET A 160 12.20 -11.51 -7.75
C MET A 160 12.04 -13.03 -7.63
N LYS A 161 12.54 -13.79 -8.63
CA LYS A 161 12.53 -15.25 -8.59
C LYS A 161 13.41 -15.79 -7.47
N GLU A 162 14.57 -15.17 -7.22
CA GLU A 162 15.45 -15.58 -6.13
C GLU A 162 14.81 -15.33 -4.75
N VAL A 163 14.01 -14.25 -4.58
CA VAL A 163 13.25 -14.02 -3.36
C VAL A 163 12.18 -15.12 -3.16
N ILE A 164 11.44 -15.47 -4.21
CA ILE A 164 10.40 -16.51 -4.14
C ILE A 164 11.05 -17.84 -3.77
N LYS A 165 12.15 -18.21 -4.44
CA LYS A 165 12.92 -19.43 -4.17
C LYS A 165 13.43 -19.46 -2.72
N ALA A 166 13.97 -18.35 -2.21
CA ALA A 166 14.43 -18.27 -0.83
C ALA A 166 13.28 -18.46 0.18
N LEU A 167 12.07 -18.01 -0.13
CA LEU A 167 10.88 -18.27 0.69
C LEU A 167 10.42 -19.74 0.61
N GLU A 168 10.52 -20.38 -0.56
CA GLU A 168 10.23 -21.80 -0.76
C GLU A 168 11.20 -22.69 0.04
N GLU A 169 12.50 -22.42 -0.04
CA GLU A 169 13.55 -23.18 0.67
C GLU A 169 13.35 -23.22 2.19
N VAL A 170 12.70 -22.21 2.75
CA VAL A 170 12.41 -22.15 4.20
C VAL A 170 10.94 -22.47 4.54
N GLY A 171 10.13 -22.87 3.58
CA GLY A 171 8.72 -23.26 3.78
C GLY A 171 7.79 -22.09 4.11
N LEU A 172 8.10 -20.87 3.65
CA LEU A 172 7.32 -19.66 3.89
C LEU A 172 6.51 -19.20 2.68
N ARG A 173 6.76 -19.75 1.46
CA ARG A 173 6.08 -19.31 0.23
C ARG A 173 4.55 -19.37 0.34
N ASP A 174 4.01 -20.44 0.89
CA ASP A 174 2.56 -20.67 0.98
C ASP A 174 1.90 -19.89 2.13
N ARG A 175 2.68 -19.22 2.96
CA ARG A 175 2.17 -18.40 4.07
C ARG A 175 1.84 -16.98 3.67
N VAL A 176 2.27 -16.53 2.49
CA VAL A 176 2.13 -15.16 2.02
C VAL A 176 1.58 -15.13 0.61
N LYS A 177 0.86 -14.07 0.28
CA LYS A 177 0.57 -13.71 -1.10
C LYS A 177 1.68 -12.84 -1.65
N ILE A 178 2.16 -13.16 -2.86
CA ILE A 178 3.26 -12.43 -3.51
C ILE A 178 2.74 -11.63 -4.69
N ILE A 179 3.00 -10.33 -4.68
CA ILE A 179 2.71 -9.43 -5.79
C ILE A 179 3.99 -8.76 -6.29
N VAL A 180 4.15 -8.69 -7.61
CA VAL A 180 5.35 -8.13 -8.25
C VAL A 180 4.96 -7.01 -9.21
N GLY A 181 5.74 -5.93 -9.21
CA GLY A 181 5.47 -4.76 -10.05
C GLY A 181 6.74 -4.04 -10.51
N GLY A 182 6.53 -3.12 -11.45
CA GLY A 182 7.57 -2.32 -12.08
C GLY A 182 7.48 -2.38 -13.61
N ALA A 183 8.05 -1.40 -14.30
CA ALA A 183 7.84 -1.21 -15.75
C ALA A 183 8.27 -2.40 -16.61
N ALA A 184 9.23 -3.21 -16.15
CA ALA A 184 9.69 -4.40 -16.86
C ALA A 184 8.91 -5.68 -16.49
N VAL A 185 7.99 -5.62 -15.51
CA VAL A 185 7.24 -6.78 -15.01
C VAL A 185 5.96 -6.95 -15.81
N THR A 186 5.79 -8.14 -16.44
CA THR A 186 4.55 -8.52 -17.14
C THR A 186 3.75 -9.52 -16.32
N LYS A 187 2.47 -9.70 -16.67
CA LYS A 187 1.60 -10.74 -16.06
C LYS A 187 2.15 -12.15 -16.30
N GLU A 188 2.71 -12.38 -17.47
CA GLU A 188 3.34 -13.63 -17.88
C GLU A 188 4.58 -13.93 -17.02
N PHE A 189 5.46 -12.94 -16.86
CA PHE A 189 6.63 -13.06 -15.99
C PHE A 189 6.24 -13.34 -14.53
N ALA A 190 5.28 -12.60 -13.99
CA ALA A 190 4.80 -12.82 -12.63
C ALA A 190 4.33 -14.28 -12.41
N LYS A 191 3.58 -14.82 -13.38
CA LYS A 191 3.13 -16.21 -13.35
C LYS A 191 4.29 -17.20 -13.48
N GLU A 192 5.25 -16.94 -14.36
CA GLU A 192 6.42 -17.80 -14.59
C GLU A 192 7.26 -17.98 -13.33
N ILE A 193 7.47 -16.89 -12.57
CA ILE A 193 8.27 -16.94 -11.35
C ILE A 193 7.52 -17.45 -10.12
N GLY A 194 6.21 -17.73 -10.25
CA GLY A 194 5.37 -18.25 -9.16
C GLY A 194 4.82 -17.15 -8.22
N ALA A 195 4.72 -15.90 -8.68
CA ALA A 195 3.99 -14.86 -7.96
C ALA A 195 2.47 -15.05 -8.09
N ASP A 196 1.70 -14.59 -7.08
CA ASP A 196 0.24 -14.66 -7.09
C ASP A 196 -0.40 -13.59 -7.98
N ALA A 197 0.26 -12.44 -8.17
CA ALA A 197 -0.13 -11.39 -9.12
C ALA A 197 1.07 -10.52 -9.54
N GLY A 198 0.92 -9.76 -10.62
CA GLY A 198 1.90 -8.80 -11.07
C GLY A 198 1.63 -8.26 -12.47
N GLY A 199 2.48 -7.34 -12.94
CA GLY A 199 2.32 -6.70 -14.24
C GLY A 199 1.11 -5.75 -14.31
N VAL A 200 0.81 -5.12 -13.21
CA VAL A 200 -0.28 -4.15 -13.03
C VAL A 200 0.30 -2.86 -12.44
N ASP A 201 -0.45 -1.76 -12.48
CA ASP A 201 -0.03 -0.53 -11.83
C ASP A 201 -0.15 -0.61 -10.29
N ALA A 202 0.36 0.41 -9.61
CA ALA A 202 0.43 0.42 -8.14
C ALA A 202 -0.96 0.43 -7.48
N TYR A 203 -1.94 1.10 -8.09
CA TYR A 203 -3.30 1.16 -7.57
C TYR A 203 -4.05 -0.17 -7.77
N GLU A 204 -4.03 -0.71 -8.99
CA GLU A 204 -4.62 -2.03 -9.29
C GLU A 204 -3.99 -3.11 -8.40
N GLY A 205 -2.66 -3.05 -8.19
CA GLY A 205 -1.96 -3.97 -7.30
C GLY A 205 -2.45 -3.91 -5.85
N ALA A 206 -2.69 -2.70 -5.33
CA ALA A 206 -3.21 -2.53 -3.98
C ALA A 206 -4.66 -3.03 -3.84
N LEU A 207 -5.51 -2.85 -4.87
CA LEU A 207 -6.86 -3.42 -4.91
C LEU A 207 -6.84 -4.95 -4.88
N ILE A 208 -5.93 -5.58 -5.62
CA ILE A 208 -5.73 -7.04 -5.60
C ILE A 208 -5.38 -7.50 -4.18
N CYS A 209 -4.45 -6.82 -3.51
CA CYS A 209 -4.07 -7.13 -2.14
C CYS A 209 -5.25 -7.03 -1.16
N LYS A 210 -6.04 -5.96 -1.25
CA LYS A 210 -7.25 -5.77 -0.44
C LYS A 210 -8.23 -6.93 -0.63
N LYS A 211 -8.48 -7.31 -1.88
CA LYS A 211 -9.36 -8.43 -2.22
C LYS A 211 -8.90 -9.75 -1.61
N TRP A 212 -7.59 -10.07 -1.63
CA TRP A 212 -7.07 -11.27 -1.00
C TRP A 212 -7.34 -11.34 0.51
N ILE A 213 -7.23 -10.20 1.19
CA ILE A 213 -7.53 -10.13 2.64
C ILE A 213 -9.03 -10.32 2.89
N GLU A 214 -9.89 -9.71 2.09
CA GLU A 214 -11.35 -9.84 2.20
C GLU A 214 -11.79 -11.29 1.95
N GLU A 215 -11.26 -11.94 0.91
CA GLU A 215 -11.55 -13.35 0.59
C GLU A 215 -11.10 -14.29 1.72
N ARG A 216 -9.92 -14.06 2.30
CA ARG A 216 -9.44 -14.87 3.44
C ARG A 216 -10.36 -14.73 4.65
N LYS A 217 -10.77 -13.52 5.01
CA LYS A 217 -11.70 -13.29 6.14
C LYS A 217 -13.03 -13.98 5.94
N LEU A 218 -13.56 -14.00 4.72
CA LEU A 218 -14.78 -14.72 4.40
C LEU A 218 -14.64 -16.25 4.58
N LEU A 219 -13.46 -16.81 4.28
CA LEU A 219 -13.18 -18.24 4.46
C LEU A 219 -12.96 -18.61 5.93
N GLU A 220 -12.42 -17.70 6.74
CA GLU A 220 -12.17 -17.90 8.18
C GLU A 220 -13.40 -17.63 9.04
N GLY A 221 -14.52 -17.16 8.46
CA GLY A 221 -15.82 -17.01 9.15
C GLY A 221 -15.93 -15.78 10.05
N PHE A 222 -15.15 -14.73 9.76
CA PHE A 222 -15.22 -13.42 10.43
C PHE A 222 -15.93 -12.39 9.56
#